data_134b9be5cbea262fe910f7145cbf8552
#
_entry.id   134b9be5cbea262fe910f7145cbf8552
#
_cell.length_a   1.000
_cell.length_b   1.000
_cell.length_c   1.000
_cell.angle_alpha   90.00
_cell.angle_beta   90.00
_cell.angle_gamma   90.00
#
_symmetry.space_group_name_H-M   'P 1'
#
loop_
_entity.id
_entity.type
_entity.pdbx_description
1 polymer ?
#
loop_
_entity_poly.entity_id
_entity_poly.type
_entity_poly.pdbx_seq_one_letter_code
_entity_poly.pdbx_strand_id
1 'polypeptide(L)'
;MKCDYKKALLKKQAEPILSAYDTAKRMWEMATLIALHRQFGFGAARLEKTARAIESVYAEIDQTAARTDAYQHRSGSRPYSDIESALIGMVRELRSIGIDHRKTLGDCELILTDSDGKQKNIDEVVDWMEQREKDWRESFDN
;
A
#
# COMPACT_ATOMS: atom_id res chain seq x y z
N MET A 1 -27.43 1.90 -25.13
CA MET A 1 -27.61 3.21 -24.49
C MET A 1 -27.78 3.18 -22.99
N LYS A 2 -28.57 2.28 -22.41
CA LYS A 2 -28.73 2.20 -20.94
C LYS A 2 -27.46 1.77 -20.18
N CYS A 3 -26.53 1.01 -20.79
CA CYS A 3 -25.28 0.61 -20.14
C CYS A 3 -24.26 1.72 -20.00
N ASP A 4 -24.21 2.66 -20.96
CA ASP A 4 -23.24 3.74 -20.96
C ASP A 4 -23.59 4.82 -19.92
N TYR A 5 -24.89 5.05 -19.69
CA TYR A 5 -25.35 5.95 -18.65
C TYR A 5 -25.00 5.46 -17.23
N LYS A 6 -25.21 4.17 -16.98
CA LYS A 6 -24.85 3.56 -15.68
C LYS A 6 -23.34 3.59 -15.43
N LYS A 7 -22.51 3.31 -16.45
CA LYS A 7 -21.05 3.39 -16.35
C LYS A 7 -20.60 4.84 -16.07
N ALA A 8 -21.16 5.81 -16.76
CA ALA A 8 -20.85 7.21 -16.54
C ALA A 8 -21.26 7.68 -15.14
N LEU A 9 -22.41 7.24 -14.61
CA LEU A 9 -22.88 7.54 -13.27
C LEU A 9 -21.97 6.94 -12.20
N LEU A 10 -21.59 5.67 -12.35
CA LEU A 10 -20.66 4.98 -11.44
C LEU A 10 -19.29 5.65 -11.44
N LYS A 11 -18.78 6.06 -12.60
CA LYS A 11 -17.54 6.79 -12.73
C LYS A 11 -17.60 8.14 -11.99
N LYS A 12 -18.69 8.90 -12.13
CA LYS A 12 -18.89 10.16 -11.41
C LYS A 12 -18.96 9.97 -9.90
N GLN A 13 -19.56 8.88 -9.41
CA GLN A 13 -19.63 8.57 -7.99
C GLN A 13 -18.28 8.13 -7.41
N ALA A 14 -17.42 7.48 -8.21
CA ALA A 14 -16.08 7.06 -7.82
C ALA A 14 -15.06 8.21 -7.81
N GLU A 15 -15.20 9.21 -8.70
CA GLU A 15 -14.29 10.34 -8.82
C GLU A 15 -14.01 11.09 -7.50
N PRO A 16 -15.02 11.43 -6.65
CA PRO A 16 -14.74 12.11 -5.39
C PRO A 16 -13.86 11.32 -4.42
N ILE A 17 -14.00 10.00 -4.38
CA ILE A 17 -13.21 9.12 -3.52
C ILE A 17 -11.76 9.03 -4.02
N LEU A 18 -11.57 8.84 -5.32
CA LEU A 18 -10.26 8.81 -5.97
C LEU A 18 -9.55 10.15 -5.82
N SER A 19 -10.27 11.26 -6.01
CA SER A 19 -9.72 12.60 -5.82
C SER A 19 -9.29 12.88 -4.38
N ALA A 20 -10.05 12.42 -3.39
CA ALA A 20 -9.69 12.53 -1.98
C ALA A 20 -8.43 11.74 -1.64
N TYR A 21 -8.31 10.52 -2.16
CA TYR A 21 -7.11 9.70 -2.01
C TYR A 21 -5.88 10.35 -2.65
N ASP A 22 -6.00 10.81 -3.88
CA ASP A 22 -4.92 11.49 -4.61
C ASP A 22 -4.49 12.78 -3.89
N THR A 23 -5.43 13.54 -3.37
CA THR A 23 -5.18 14.75 -2.59
C THR A 23 -4.41 14.41 -1.31
N ALA A 24 -4.85 13.42 -0.57
CA ALA A 24 -4.19 12.99 0.67
C ALA A 24 -2.76 12.51 0.39
N LYS A 25 -2.56 11.72 -0.66
CA LYS A 25 -1.25 11.26 -1.12
C LYS A 25 -0.33 12.45 -1.42
N ARG A 26 -0.83 13.44 -2.16
CA ARG A 26 -0.07 14.64 -2.50
C ARG A 26 0.29 15.45 -1.25
N MET A 27 -0.61 15.59 -0.31
CA MET A 27 -0.36 16.28 0.97
C MET A 27 0.77 15.59 1.76
N TRP A 28 0.76 14.27 1.84
CA TRP A 28 1.82 13.51 2.50
C TRP A 28 3.17 13.66 1.81
N GLU A 29 3.20 13.63 0.49
CA GLU A 29 4.41 13.87 -0.29
C GLU A 29 4.98 15.26 -0.01
N MET A 30 4.13 16.29 -0.05
CA MET A 30 4.56 17.66 0.26
C MET A 30 5.06 17.81 1.69
N ALA A 31 4.38 17.23 2.66
CA ALA A 31 4.80 17.26 4.06
C ALA A 31 6.16 16.59 4.25
N THR A 32 6.39 15.47 3.56
CA THR A 32 7.67 14.76 3.58
C THR A 32 8.80 15.64 3.02
N LEU A 33 8.58 16.29 1.89
CA LEU A 33 9.56 17.18 1.27
C LEU A 33 9.88 18.38 2.18
N ILE A 34 8.88 18.98 2.79
CA ILE A 34 9.05 20.09 3.74
C ILE A 34 9.88 19.63 4.95
N ALA A 35 9.55 18.47 5.50
CA ALA A 35 10.27 17.91 6.64
C ALA A 35 11.74 17.63 6.31
N LEU A 36 12.04 17.08 5.16
CA LEU A 36 13.40 16.82 4.68
C LEU A 36 14.20 18.12 4.53
N HIS A 37 13.58 19.17 4.00
CA HIS A 37 14.21 20.49 3.92
C HIS A 37 14.53 21.04 5.32
N ARG A 38 13.56 21.00 6.24
CA ARG A 38 13.72 21.56 7.59
C ARG A 38 14.73 20.80 8.43
N GLN A 39 14.74 19.48 8.36
CA GLN A 39 15.58 18.63 9.21
C GLN A 39 16.97 18.39 8.64
N PHE A 40 17.10 18.28 7.34
CA PHE A 40 18.34 17.88 6.68
C PHE A 40 18.88 18.91 5.70
N GLY A 41 18.19 20.04 5.52
CA GLY A 41 18.64 21.10 4.62
C GLY A 41 18.59 20.74 3.13
N PHE A 42 17.77 19.82 2.73
CA PHE A 42 17.65 19.42 1.32
C PHE A 42 17.19 20.59 0.47
N GLY A 43 17.95 20.92 -0.58
CA GLY A 43 17.55 21.91 -1.58
C GLY A 43 16.67 21.35 -2.68
N ALA A 44 16.27 22.20 -3.63
CA ALA A 44 15.33 21.86 -4.70
C ALA A 44 15.72 20.60 -5.48
N ALA A 45 16.99 20.45 -5.86
CA ALA A 45 17.47 19.30 -6.64
C ALA A 45 17.29 17.96 -5.88
N ARG A 46 17.60 17.93 -4.59
CA ARG A 46 17.45 16.74 -3.74
C ARG A 46 15.98 16.44 -3.47
N LEU A 47 15.16 17.47 -3.30
CA LEU A 47 13.71 17.31 -3.11
C LEU A 47 13.03 16.74 -4.35
N GLU A 48 13.39 17.21 -5.54
CA GLU A 48 12.88 16.65 -6.80
C GLU A 48 13.28 15.18 -6.97
N LYS A 49 14.51 14.84 -6.63
CA LYS A 49 15.00 13.46 -6.66
C LYS A 49 14.24 12.58 -5.67
N THR A 50 13.99 13.10 -4.49
CA THR A 50 13.20 12.39 -3.46
C THR A 50 11.76 12.18 -3.89
N ALA A 51 11.14 13.20 -4.50
CA ALA A 51 9.77 13.08 -5.02
C ALA A 51 9.66 11.98 -6.08
N ARG A 52 10.61 11.90 -6.99
CA ARG A 52 10.67 10.81 -7.99
C ARG A 52 10.89 9.44 -7.35
N ALA A 53 11.72 9.38 -6.30
CA ALA A 53 11.94 8.15 -5.55
C ALA A 53 10.66 7.68 -4.85
N ILE A 54 9.88 8.59 -4.26
CA ILE A 54 8.57 8.28 -3.65
C ILE A 54 7.62 7.69 -4.70
N GLU A 55 7.51 8.30 -5.87
CA GLU A 55 6.67 7.79 -6.96
C GLU A 55 7.12 6.40 -7.44
N SER A 56 8.42 6.15 -7.51
CA SER A 56 8.98 4.83 -7.86
C SER A 56 8.59 3.77 -6.82
N VAL A 57 8.66 4.10 -5.54
CA VAL A 57 8.26 3.19 -4.45
C VAL A 57 6.78 2.84 -4.56
N TYR A 58 5.91 3.82 -4.78
CA TYR A 58 4.48 3.56 -5.01
C TYR A 58 4.24 2.63 -6.19
N ALA A 59 4.90 2.87 -7.31
CA ALA A 59 4.77 2.04 -8.51
C ALA A 59 5.24 0.59 -8.27
N GLU A 60 6.37 0.39 -7.57
CA GLU A 60 6.87 -0.93 -7.21
C GLU A 60 5.91 -1.68 -6.28
N ILE A 61 5.37 -1.00 -5.29
CA ILE A 61 4.44 -1.58 -4.32
C ILE A 61 3.15 -1.99 -5.03
N ASP A 62 2.60 -1.14 -5.88
CA ASP A 62 1.41 -1.46 -6.67
C ASP A 62 1.63 -2.69 -7.55
N GLN A 63 2.77 -2.79 -8.22
CA GLN A 63 3.12 -3.95 -9.03
C GLN A 63 3.29 -5.21 -8.19
N THR A 64 3.94 -5.10 -7.03
CA THR A 64 4.15 -6.24 -6.12
C THR A 64 2.82 -6.70 -5.52
N ALA A 65 1.96 -5.78 -5.11
CA ALA A 65 0.62 -6.08 -4.61
C ALA A 65 -0.21 -6.82 -5.68
N ALA A 66 -0.19 -6.34 -6.92
CA ALA A 66 -0.89 -6.98 -8.03
C ALA A 66 -0.38 -8.40 -8.30
N ARG A 67 0.93 -8.62 -8.23
CA ARG A 67 1.55 -9.95 -8.39
C ARG A 67 1.20 -10.89 -7.24
N THR A 68 1.25 -10.40 -6.02
CA THR A 68 0.91 -11.17 -4.82
C THR A 68 -0.55 -11.57 -4.84
N ASP A 69 -1.43 -10.65 -5.23
CA ASP A 69 -2.84 -10.93 -5.44
C ASP A 69 -3.07 -12.00 -6.49
N ALA A 70 -2.44 -11.88 -7.64
CA ALA A 70 -2.54 -12.88 -8.72
C ALA A 70 -2.06 -14.26 -8.27
N TYR A 71 -1.08 -14.33 -7.39
CA TYR A 71 -0.54 -15.57 -6.86
C TYR A 71 -1.42 -16.19 -5.76
N GLN A 72 -2.04 -15.36 -4.93
CA GLN A 72 -2.92 -15.81 -3.85
C GLN A 72 -4.33 -16.20 -4.34
N HIS A 73 -4.72 -15.75 -5.53
CA HIS A 73 -6.10 -15.88 -6.05
C HIS A 73 -6.24 -16.88 -7.18
N ARG A 74 -5.75 -18.08 -6.99
CA ARG A 74 -6.15 -19.20 -7.87
C ARG A 74 -7.66 -19.50 -7.83
N SER A 75 -8.38 -18.92 -6.85
CA SER A 75 -9.83 -19.10 -6.66
C SER A 75 -10.69 -17.90 -7.05
N GLY A 76 -10.12 -16.83 -7.60
CA GLY A 76 -10.85 -15.71 -8.20
C GLY A 76 -11.40 -14.64 -7.26
N SER A 77 -11.18 -14.72 -5.94
CA SER A 77 -11.59 -13.66 -5.01
C SER A 77 -10.39 -12.96 -4.39
N ARG A 78 -10.34 -11.61 -4.48
CA ARG A 78 -9.35 -10.79 -3.79
C ARG A 78 -9.79 -10.61 -2.33
N PRO A 79 -9.01 -11.07 -1.31
CA PRO A 79 -9.39 -10.87 0.09
C PRO A 79 -9.36 -9.41 0.51
N TYR A 80 -8.49 -8.59 -0.09
CA TYR A 80 -8.31 -7.19 0.27
C TYR A 80 -8.43 -6.25 -0.93
N SER A 81 -8.86 -5.02 -0.68
CA SER A 81 -8.91 -3.96 -1.69
C SER A 81 -7.50 -3.58 -2.17
N ASP A 82 -7.40 -2.84 -3.29
CA ASP A 82 -6.13 -2.39 -3.84
C ASP A 82 -5.36 -1.49 -2.85
N ILE A 83 -6.07 -0.63 -2.10
CA ILE A 83 -5.47 0.24 -1.08
C ILE A 83 -4.92 -0.60 0.09
N GLU A 84 -5.69 -1.56 0.55
CA GLU A 84 -5.28 -2.46 1.65
C GLU A 84 -4.08 -3.32 1.23
N SER A 85 -4.08 -3.84 0.01
CA SER A 85 -2.95 -4.58 -0.56
C SER A 85 -1.69 -3.73 -0.65
N ALA A 86 -1.81 -2.45 -1.03
CA ALA A 86 -0.69 -1.50 -1.05
C ALA A 86 -0.15 -1.25 0.36
N LEU A 87 -1.03 -1.08 1.35
CA LEU A 87 -0.63 -0.93 2.75
C LEU A 87 0.13 -2.16 3.27
N ILE A 88 -0.32 -3.35 2.95
CA ILE A 88 0.39 -4.60 3.27
C ILE A 88 1.80 -4.57 2.68
N GLY A 89 1.93 -4.22 1.41
CA GLY A 89 3.21 -4.10 0.72
C GLY A 89 4.15 -3.11 1.39
N MET A 90 3.64 -1.96 1.81
CA MET A 90 4.42 -0.94 2.52
C MET A 90 4.91 -1.41 3.88
N VAL A 91 4.07 -2.07 4.67
CA VAL A 91 4.47 -2.63 5.97
C VAL A 91 5.55 -3.70 5.79
N ARG A 92 5.42 -4.57 4.79
CA ARG A 92 6.42 -5.59 4.48
C ARG A 92 7.76 -4.96 4.09
N GLU A 93 7.73 -3.92 3.27
CA GLU A 93 8.94 -3.20 2.85
C GLU A 93 9.64 -2.54 4.05
N LEU A 94 8.88 -1.88 4.93
CA LEU A 94 9.43 -1.30 6.16
C LEU A 94 10.07 -2.36 7.05
N ARG A 95 9.42 -3.49 7.24
CA ARG A 95 9.98 -4.61 8.02
C ARG A 95 11.28 -5.14 7.40
N SER A 96 11.38 -5.18 6.08
CA SER A 96 12.58 -5.66 5.38
C SER A 96 13.81 -4.80 5.66
N ILE A 97 13.62 -3.52 5.95
CA ILE A 97 14.69 -2.59 6.30
C ILE A 97 14.81 -2.36 7.82
N GLY A 98 14.13 -3.16 8.63
CA GLY A 98 14.22 -3.12 10.09
C GLY A 98 13.39 -2.03 10.76
N ILE A 99 12.40 -1.48 10.08
CA ILE A 99 11.53 -0.42 10.61
C ILE A 99 10.18 -1.01 11.01
N ASP A 100 9.80 -0.77 12.27
CA ASP A 100 8.46 -1.04 12.78
C ASP A 100 7.61 0.23 12.60
N HIS A 101 6.59 0.18 11.74
CA HIS A 101 5.75 1.32 11.44
C HIS A 101 5.01 1.88 12.65
N ARG A 102 4.65 1.02 13.62
CA ARG A 102 3.93 1.43 14.83
C ARG A 102 4.81 2.27 15.75
N LYS A 103 6.09 1.93 15.85
CA LYS A 103 7.07 2.69 16.64
C LYS A 103 7.49 3.98 15.95
N THR A 104 7.61 3.95 14.64
CA THR A 104 8.15 5.06 13.84
C THR A 104 7.10 6.11 13.52
N LEU A 105 5.88 5.69 13.16
CA LEU A 105 4.81 6.58 12.70
C LEU A 105 3.72 6.82 13.75
N GLY A 106 3.81 6.16 14.90
CA GLY A 106 2.81 6.22 15.95
C GLY A 106 2.05 4.91 16.09
N ASP A 107 1.57 4.64 17.30
CA ASP A 107 0.89 3.40 17.64
C ASP A 107 -0.57 3.43 17.20
N CYS A 108 -0.77 3.49 15.89
CA CYS A 108 -2.10 3.41 15.27
C CYS A 108 -2.29 2.03 14.66
N GLU A 109 -3.32 1.33 15.10
CA GLU A 109 -3.68 0.03 14.53
C GLU A 109 -4.33 0.22 13.16
N LEU A 110 -3.80 -0.46 12.17
CA LEU A 110 -4.39 -0.53 10.84
C LEU A 110 -5.19 -1.83 10.74
N ILE A 111 -6.50 -1.70 10.68
CA ILE A 111 -7.43 -2.83 10.61
C ILE A 111 -7.85 -3.02 9.16
N LEU A 112 -7.62 -4.22 8.65
CA LEU A 112 -8.03 -4.63 7.31
C LEU A 112 -9.33 -5.42 7.38
N THR A 113 -10.19 -5.21 6.41
CA THR A 113 -11.44 -5.96 6.26
C THR A 113 -11.37 -6.78 4.98
N ASP A 114 -11.41 -8.11 5.11
CA ASP A 114 -11.39 -8.99 3.94
C ASP A 114 -12.73 -9.06 3.20
N SER A 115 -12.76 -9.80 2.11
CA SER A 115 -13.96 -9.96 1.27
C SER A 115 -15.12 -10.64 2.01
N ASP A 116 -14.84 -11.40 3.08
CA ASP A 116 -15.84 -12.05 3.94
C ASP A 116 -16.30 -11.17 5.10
N GLY A 117 -15.78 -9.94 5.19
CA GLY A 117 -16.11 -9.00 6.26
C GLY A 117 -15.33 -9.23 7.54
N LYS A 118 -14.35 -10.13 7.57
CA LYS A 118 -13.50 -10.36 8.73
C LYS A 118 -12.47 -9.26 8.87
N GLN A 119 -12.31 -8.76 10.08
CA GLN A 119 -11.34 -7.72 10.41
C GLN A 119 -10.10 -8.34 11.05
N LYS A 120 -8.93 -7.92 10.56
CA LYS A 120 -7.63 -8.32 11.11
C LYS A 120 -6.70 -7.13 11.16
N ASN A 121 -5.84 -7.10 12.17
CA ASN A 121 -4.74 -6.14 12.22
C ASN A 121 -3.75 -6.43 11.09
N ILE A 122 -3.24 -5.38 10.44
CA ILE A 122 -2.30 -5.50 9.32
C ILE A 122 -1.03 -6.29 9.72
N ASP A 123 -0.54 -6.13 10.95
CA ASP A 123 0.65 -6.85 11.42
C ASP A 123 0.40 -8.36 11.50
N GLU A 124 -0.78 -8.78 11.91
CA GLU A 124 -1.17 -10.20 11.90
C GLU A 124 -1.20 -10.78 10.49
N VAL A 125 -1.73 -10.02 9.53
CA VAL A 125 -1.78 -10.43 8.12
C VAL A 125 -0.37 -10.57 7.56
N VAL A 126 0.50 -9.59 7.83
CA VAL A 126 1.90 -9.61 7.36
C VAL A 126 2.67 -10.76 8.02
N ASP A 127 2.51 -10.99 9.33
CA ASP A 127 3.13 -12.11 10.04
C ASP A 127 2.74 -13.45 9.41
N TRP A 128 1.47 -13.62 9.10
CA TRP A 128 0.98 -14.82 8.45
C TRP A 128 1.58 -15.02 7.05
N MET A 129 1.68 -13.95 6.27
CA MET A 129 2.27 -14.00 4.92
C MET A 129 3.76 -14.36 4.98
N GLU A 130 4.51 -13.73 5.88
CA GLU A 130 5.94 -13.98 6.06
C GLU A 130 6.21 -15.41 6.53
N GLN A 131 5.40 -15.92 7.45
CA GLN A 131 5.53 -17.30 7.92
C GLN A 131 5.24 -18.30 6.81
N ARG A 132 4.23 -18.03 6.00
CA ARG A 132 3.86 -18.88 4.87
C ARG A 132 4.96 -18.93 3.79
N GLU A 133 5.58 -17.79 3.50
CA GLU A 133 6.73 -17.72 2.58
C GLU A 133 7.93 -18.50 3.12
N LYS A 134 8.19 -18.39 4.40
CA LYS A 134 9.25 -19.14 5.08
C LYS A 134 9.02 -20.65 4.99
N ASP A 135 7.84 -21.10 5.32
CA ASP A 135 7.45 -22.52 5.24
C ASP A 135 7.59 -23.06 3.82
N TRP A 136 7.20 -22.25 2.83
CA TRP A 136 7.33 -22.59 1.42
C TRP A 136 8.79 -22.73 0.99
N ARG A 137 9.65 -21.80 1.39
CA ARG A 137 11.10 -21.88 1.12
C ARG A 137 11.74 -23.11 1.76
N GLU A 138 11.42 -23.36 3.02
CA GLU A 138 11.93 -24.54 3.76
C GLU A 138 11.50 -25.86 3.12
N SER A 139 10.33 -25.90 2.48
CA SER A 139 9.85 -27.10 1.78
C SER A 139 10.68 -27.44 0.54
N PHE A 140 11.40 -26.47 -0.04
CA PHE A 140 12.31 -26.71 -1.18
C PHE A 140 13.72 -27.09 -0.78
N ASP A 141 14.16 -26.72 0.43
CA ASP A 141 15.50 -27.02 0.94
C ASP A 141 15.62 -28.44 1.52
N ASN A 142 14.50 -29.13 1.64
CA ASN A 142 14.45 -30.54 2.04
C ASN A 142 14.21 -31.47 0.84
#